data_6e002ba265fa7d262a706c0e860da090
#
_entry.id   6e002ba265fa7d262a706c0e860da090
#
_cell.length_a   1.000
_cell.length_b   1.000
_cell.length_c   1.000
_cell.angle_alpha   90.00
_cell.angle_beta   90.00
_cell.angle_gamma   90.00
#
_symmetry.space_group_name_H-M   'P 1'
#
loop_
_entity.id
_entity.type
_entity.pdbx_description
1 polymer ?
#
loop_
_entity_poly.entity_id
_entity_poly.type
_entity_poly.pdbx_seq_one_letter_code
_entity_poly.pdbx_strand_id
1 'polypeptide(L)'
;HLIGDNIHEYLAPCIYEGEGEMLGMAFFKSLVKDHGKRYFEPVGKALQSAGIKKPNMLNPLHLWKLKGALVPYSGWMASQYLWPRSWSELPTMPESLKQHATFAIDQLQKSAKLISGAMRKHQLKLADRQCRMSELSFRVQSMVVMLCTSLYAARQKDQVVVDAADVLCQQITLELTGRRPPDRFYRDITRLGETVADGGFTSLAGIEADEILMNY
;
A
#
# COMPACT_ATOMS: atom_id res chain seq x y z
N HIS A 1 7.57 -28.04 -13.02
CA HIS A 1 8.56 -26.95 -12.94
C HIS A 1 7.95 -25.73 -12.33
N LEU A 2 8.36 -25.32 -11.14
CA LEU A 2 7.75 -24.16 -10.47
C LEU A 2 7.93 -22.88 -11.29
N ILE A 3 9.08 -22.73 -11.93
CA ILE A 3 9.40 -21.54 -12.74
C ILE A 3 9.02 -21.74 -14.21
N GLY A 4 9.21 -22.94 -14.76
CA GLY A 4 8.91 -23.23 -16.17
C GLY A 4 7.41 -23.34 -16.45
N ASP A 5 6.73 -24.22 -15.75
CA ASP A 5 5.30 -24.51 -16.04
C ASP A 5 4.37 -23.43 -15.46
N ASN A 6 4.76 -22.85 -14.31
CA ASN A 6 3.96 -21.80 -13.68
C ASN A 6 4.29 -20.41 -14.18
N ILE A 7 5.35 -20.20 -14.97
CA ILE A 7 5.66 -18.87 -15.50
C ILE A 7 4.51 -18.35 -16.36
N HIS A 8 3.85 -19.24 -17.09
CA HIS A 8 2.66 -18.90 -17.86
C HIS A 8 1.48 -18.54 -16.98
N GLU A 9 1.30 -19.23 -15.86
CA GLU A 9 0.23 -18.91 -14.90
C GLU A 9 0.48 -17.58 -14.20
N TYR A 10 1.75 -17.25 -13.89
CA TYR A 10 2.11 -15.96 -13.31
C TYR A 10 2.06 -14.80 -14.31
N LEU A 11 2.42 -15.06 -15.56
CA LEU A 11 2.39 -14.03 -16.62
C LEU A 11 1.01 -13.86 -17.22
N ALA A 12 0.19 -14.92 -17.25
CA ALA A 12 -1.15 -14.86 -17.83
C ALA A 12 -2.03 -13.76 -17.20
N PRO A 13 -2.12 -13.59 -15.86
CA PRO A 13 -2.85 -12.48 -15.27
C PRO A 13 -2.32 -11.11 -15.69
N CYS A 14 -0.99 -10.96 -15.83
CA CYS A 14 -0.40 -9.71 -16.31
C CYS A 14 -0.79 -9.39 -17.76
N ILE A 15 -1.05 -10.42 -18.58
CA ILE A 15 -1.45 -10.26 -19.98
C ILE A 15 -2.96 -10.03 -20.10
N TYR A 16 -3.78 -10.84 -19.42
CA TYR A 16 -5.25 -10.81 -19.56
C TYR A 16 -5.93 -9.76 -18.70
N GLU A 17 -5.41 -9.54 -17.49
CA GLU A 17 -6.00 -8.61 -16.52
C GLU A 17 -5.28 -7.27 -16.45
N GLY A 18 -4.19 -7.13 -17.19
CA GLY A 18 -3.32 -5.97 -17.22
C GLY A 18 -2.13 -6.11 -16.27
N GLU A 19 -1.11 -5.30 -16.54
CA GLU A 19 0.09 -5.23 -15.71
C GLU A 19 -0.25 -4.89 -14.26
N GLY A 20 0.51 -5.44 -13.30
CA GLY A 20 0.29 -5.25 -11.87
C GLY A 20 0.17 -3.78 -11.45
N GLU A 21 0.89 -2.86 -12.12
CA GLU A 21 0.75 -1.42 -11.91
C GLU A 21 -0.64 -0.91 -12.31
N MET A 22 -1.23 -1.43 -13.39
CA MET A 22 -2.57 -1.06 -13.85
C MET A 22 -3.65 -1.57 -12.90
N LEU A 23 -3.52 -2.79 -12.40
CA LEU A 23 -4.41 -3.35 -11.39
C LEU A 23 -4.30 -2.57 -10.07
N GLY A 24 -3.09 -2.25 -9.65
CA GLY A 24 -2.85 -1.41 -8.49
C GLY A 24 -3.41 0.00 -8.65
N MET A 25 -3.34 0.58 -9.85
CA MET A 25 -3.96 1.85 -10.17
C MET A 25 -5.49 1.76 -10.12
N ALA A 26 -6.09 0.66 -10.59
CA ALA A 26 -7.53 0.43 -10.51
C ALA A 26 -8.00 0.32 -9.05
N PHE A 27 -7.25 -0.44 -8.24
CA PHE A 27 -7.47 -0.52 -6.80
C PHE A 27 -7.40 0.86 -6.12
N PHE A 28 -6.36 1.62 -6.41
CA PHE A 28 -6.18 2.97 -5.87
C PHE A 28 -7.30 3.92 -6.30
N LYS A 29 -7.71 3.89 -7.57
CA LYS A 29 -8.86 4.66 -8.08
C LYS A 29 -10.14 4.32 -7.33
N SER A 30 -10.34 3.05 -6.97
CA SER A 30 -11.48 2.62 -6.15
C SER A 30 -11.47 3.27 -4.77
N LEU A 31 -10.31 3.27 -4.08
CA LEU A 31 -10.16 3.94 -2.78
C LEU A 31 -10.43 5.45 -2.87
N VAL A 32 -9.88 6.12 -3.88
CA VAL A 32 -10.10 7.55 -4.13
C VAL A 32 -11.58 7.83 -4.40
N LYS A 33 -12.24 6.97 -5.19
CA LYS A 33 -13.68 7.09 -5.49
C LYS A 33 -14.54 6.97 -4.24
N ASP A 34 -14.26 6.01 -3.36
CA ASP A 34 -15.02 5.83 -2.13
C ASP A 34 -14.84 7.00 -1.16
N HIS A 35 -13.61 7.47 -1.01
CA HIS A 35 -13.35 8.68 -0.22
C HIS A 35 -14.04 9.90 -0.83
N GLY A 36 -14.01 10.03 -2.15
CA GLY A 36 -14.69 11.09 -2.92
C GLY A 36 -16.19 11.10 -2.72
N LYS A 37 -16.83 9.94 -2.85
CA LYS A 37 -18.28 9.79 -2.61
C LYS A 37 -18.67 10.16 -1.20
N ARG A 38 -17.86 9.77 -0.22
CA ARG A 38 -18.16 9.99 1.19
C ARG A 38 -18.02 11.43 1.63
N TYR A 39 -17.00 12.15 1.12
CA TYR A 39 -16.64 13.47 1.66
C TYR A 39 -16.71 14.61 0.64
N PHE A 40 -16.39 14.37 -0.62
CA PHE A 40 -16.31 15.43 -1.63
C PHE A 40 -17.60 15.59 -2.44
N GLU A 41 -18.26 14.50 -2.77
CA GLU A 41 -19.53 14.54 -3.51
C GLU A 41 -20.65 15.29 -2.76
N PRO A 42 -20.85 15.08 -1.43
CA PRO A 42 -21.82 15.86 -0.67
C PRO A 42 -21.53 17.37 -0.69
N VAL A 43 -20.25 17.76 -0.64
CA VAL A 43 -19.85 19.17 -0.74
C VAL A 43 -20.15 19.72 -2.13
N GLY A 44 -19.86 18.95 -3.19
CA GLY A 44 -20.18 19.34 -4.56
C GLY A 44 -21.67 19.54 -4.77
N LYS A 45 -22.52 18.62 -4.31
CA LYS A 45 -23.97 18.73 -4.36
C LYS A 45 -24.49 19.96 -3.57
N ALA A 46 -23.93 20.21 -2.39
CA ALA A 46 -24.32 21.37 -1.59
C ALA A 46 -23.91 22.69 -2.24
N LEU A 47 -22.76 22.75 -2.91
CA LEU A 47 -22.34 23.92 -3.69
C LEU A 47 -23.27 24.16 -4.87
N GLN A 48 -23.64 23.12 -5.59
CA GLN A 48 -24.55 23.21 -6.73
C GLN A 48 -25.95 23.67 -6.30
N SER A 49 -26.52 23.08 -5.25
CA SER A 49 -27.84 23.46 -4.73
C SER A 49 -27.86 24.87 -4.16
N ALA A 50 -26.75 25.36 -3.61
CA ALA A 50 -26.61 26.72 -3.10
C ALA A 50 -26.31 27.76 -4.19
N GLY A 51 -26.09 27.33 -5.45
CA GLY A 51 -25.73 28.22 -6.57
C GLY A 51 -24.33 28.84 -6.43
N ILE A 52 -23.44 28.24 -5.64
CA ILE A 52 -22.10 28.79 -5.33
C ILE A 52 -21.10 28.25 -6.36
N LYS A 53 -20.72 29.07 -7.34
CA LYS A 53 -19.71 28.70 -8.36
C LYS A 53 -18.27 28.75 -7.83
N LYS A 54 -17.97 29.69 -6.93
CA LYS A 54 -16.65 29.84 -6.30
C LYS A 54 -16.81 29.89 -4.79
N PRO A 55 -16.55 28.78 -4.08
CA PRO A 55 -16.66 28.77 -2.63
C PRO A 55 -15.59 29.66 -2.00
N ASN A 56 -16.02 30.57 -1.14
CA ASN A 56 -15.13 31.36 -0.29
C ASN A 56 -15.31 30.91 1.15
N MET A 57 -14.27 30.26 1.68
CA MET A 57 -14.28 29.72 3.06
C MET A 57 -14.23 30.81 4.13
N LEU A 58 -13.93 32.06 3.77
CA LEU A 58 -14.00 33.21 4.68
C LEU A 58 -15.41 33.84 4.76
N ASN A 59 -16.31 33.43 3.87
CA ASN A 59 -17.69 33.95 3.89
C ASN A 59 -18.55 33.06 4.82
N PRO A 60 -19.07 33.60 5.94
CA PRO A 60 -19.86 32.85 6.91
C PRO A 60 -21.16 32.30 6.32
N LEU A 61 -21.75 32.96 5.35
CA LEU A 61 -22.96 32.47 4.66
C LEU A 61 -22.66 31.23 3.82
N HIS A 62 -21.49 31.15 3.18
CA HIS A 62 -21.07 29.95 2.45
C HIS A 62 -20.82 28.79 3.42
N LEU A 63 -20.16 29.04 4.54
CA LEU A 63 -19.92 28.02 5.58
C LEU A 63 -21.24 27.51 6.17
N TRP A 64 -22.18 28.41 6.44
CA TRP A 64 -23.50 28.03 6.97
C TRP A 64 -24.27 27.13 5.99
N LYS A 65 -24.31 27.47 4.70
CA LYS A 65 -24.96 26.68 3.66
C LYS A 65 -24.31 25.31 3.46
N LEU A 66 -23.00 25.22 3.65
CA LEU A 66 -22.21 24.00 3.43
C LEU A 66 -21.99 23.18 4.70
N LYS A 67 -22.41 23.66 5.88
CA LYS A 67 -22.10 23.01 7.17
C LYS A 67 -22.42 21.53 7.20
N GLY A 68 -23.57 21.10 6.68
CA GLY A 68 -24.00 19.71 6.67
C GLY A 68 -23.07 18.78 5.89
N ALA A 69 -22.46 19.30 4.82
CA ALA A 69 -21.52 18.55 3.99
C ALA A 69 -20.07 18.66 4.50
N LEU A 70 -19.71 19.78 5.15
CA LEU A 70 -18.35 20.02 5.65
C LEU A 70 -18.08 19.35 6.99
N VAL A 71 -19.08 19.25 7.89
CA VAL A 71 -18.92 18.68 9.23
C VAL A 71 -18.39 17.24 9.22
N PRO A 72 -18.92 16.30 8.40
CA PRO A 72 -18.37 14.93 8.34
C PRO A 72 -16.91 14.90 7.90
N TYR A 73 -16.54 15.72 6.93
CA TYR A 73 -15.16 15.81 6.46
C TYR A 73 -14.23 16.44 7.49
N SER A 74 -14.68 17.53 8.14
CA SER A 74 -13.92 18.18 9.20
C SER A 74 -13.72 17.26 10.40
N GLY A 75 -14.74 16.49 10.79
CA GLY A 75 -14.66 15.47 11.82
C GLY A 75 -13.66 14.39 11.48
N TRP A 76 -13.70 13.87 10.24
CA TRP A 76 -12.71 12.91 9.77
C TRP A 76 -11.29 13.50 9.77
N MET A 77 -11.10 14.73 9.29
CA MET A 77 -9.79 15.39 9.33
C MET A 77 -9.30 15.57 10.76
N ALA A 78 -10.16 16.06 11.67
CA ALA A 78 -9.81 16.23 13.07
C ALA A 78 -9.40 14.88 13.70
N SER A 79 -10.13 13.80 13.41
CA SER A 79 -9.78 12.47 13.91
C SER A 79 -8.41 11.98 13.45
N GLN A 80 -7.95 12.39 12.26
CA GLN A 80 -6.62 12.02 11.76
C GLN A 80 -5.46 12.72 12.50
N TYR A 81 -5.74 13.81 13.24
CA TYR A 81 -4.74 14.58 13.98
C TYR A 81 -4.87 14.42 15.49
N LEU A 82 -6.12 14.37 16.00
CA LEU A 82 -6.39 14.40 17.43
C LEU A 82 -6.47 13.00 18.05
N TRP A 83 -6.91 12.01 17.28
CA TRP A 83 -6.99 10.62 17.69
C TRP A 83 -6.13 9.76 16.79
N PRO A 84 -4.83 9.57 17.12
CA PRO A 84 -4.10 8.46 16.52
C PRO A 84 -4.88 7.19 16.88
N ARG A 85 -5.38 6.50 15.86
CA ARG A 85 -6.12 5.25 16.09
C ARG A 85 -5.22 4.31 16.85
N SER A 86 -5.63 3.90 18.05
CA SER A 86 -5.06 2.76 18.70
C SER A 86 -5.33 1.55 17.80
N TRP A 87 -4.29 0.88 17.39
CA TRP A 87 -4.41 -0.32 16.59
C TRP A 87 -5.04 -1.42 17.43
N SER A 88 -5.95 -2.17 16.81
CA SER A 88 -6.26 -3.51 17.29
C SER A 88 -4.93 -4.24 17.47
N GLU A 89 -4.79 -4.94 18.57
CA GLU A 89 -3.57 -5.66 18.92
C GLU A 89 -3.07 -6.50 17.74
N LEU A 90 -1.84 -6.24 17.32
CA LEU A 90 -1.17 -7.10 16.36
C LEU A 90 -1.04 -8.50 16.99
N PRO A 91 -1.18 -9.57 16.24
CA PRO A 91 -0.94 -10.91 16.75
C PRO A 91 0.48 -11.03 17.30
N THR A 92 0.70 -11.98 18.20
CA THR A 92 2.04 -12.29 18.69
C THR A 92 2.94 -12.67 17.52
N MET A 93 4.03 -11.94 17.33
CA MET A 93 4.96 -12.11 16.23
C MET A 93 6.36 -11.69 16.62
N PRO A 94 7.39 -12.12 15.87
CA PRO A 94 8.77 -11.64 16.03
C PRO A 94 8.84 -10.10 16.00
N GLU A 95 9.72 -9.53 16.80
CA GLU A 95 9.81 -8.07 16.96
C GLU A 95 10.14 -7.35 15.64
N SER A 96 10.97 -7.93 14.77
CA SER A 96 11.28 -7.38 13.47
C SER A 96 10.02 -7.25 12.60
N LEU A 97 9.23 -8.31 12.50
CA LEU A 97 7.97 -8.32 11.76
C LEU A 97 6.95 -7.35 12.35
N LYS A 98 6.89 -7.22 13.67
CA LYS A 98 6.03 -6.27 14.37
C LYS A 98 6.40 -4.82 14.02
N GLN A 99 7.68 -4.51 13.95
CA GLN A 99 8.17 -3.19 13.53
C GLN A 99 7.75 -2.88 12.09
N HIS A 100 7.87 -3.83 11.17
CA HIS A 100 7.43 -3.68 9.79
C HIS A 100 5.91 -3.49 9.68
N ALA A 101 5.12 -4.32 10.36
CA ALA A 101 3.68 -4.19 10.40
C ALA A 101 3.25 -2.82 10.95
N THR A 102 3.84 -2.39 12.06
CA THR A 102 3.58 -1.08 12.68
C THR A 102 3.94 0.07 11.71
N PHE A 103 5.12 -0.02 11.07
CA PHE A 103 5.53 0.97 10.08
C PHE A 103 4.54 1.04 8.92
N ALA A 104 4.14 -0.10 8.36
CA ALA A 104 3.18 -0.15 7.25
C ALA A 104 1.84 0.50 7.62
N ILE A 105 1.34 0.20 8.80
CA ILE A 105 0.11 0.74 9.34
C ILE A 105 0.19 2.27 9.51
N ASP A 106 1.25 2.77 10.13
CA ASP A 106 1.49 4.21 10.32
C ASP A 106 1.58 4.96 8.99
N GLN A 107 2.23 4.35 8.00
CA GLN A 107 2.35 4.95 6.67
C GLN A 107 1.02 4.90 5.91
N LEU A 108 0.21 3.85 6.05
CA LEU A 108 -1.15 3.80 5.48
C LEU A 108 -2.03 4.92 6.03
N GLN A 109 -1.96 5.18 7.34
CA GLN A 109 -2.68 6.33 7.94
C GLN A 109 -2.23 7.68 7.37
N LYS A 110 -0.91 7.87 7.24
CA LYS A 110 -0.36 9.09 6.63
C LYS A 110 -0.79 9.22 5.18
N SER A 111 -0.87 8.10 4.45
CA SER A 111 -1.32 8.07 3.06
C SER A 111 -2.76 8.52 2.90
N ALA A 112 -3.65 8.18 3.82
CA ALA A 112 -5.04 8.67 3.80
C ALA A 112 -5.11 10.21 3.80
N LYS A 113 -4.26 10.86 4.60
CA LYS A 113 -4.15 12.35 4.62
C LYS A 113 -3.57 12.90 3.33
N LEU A 114 -2.53 12.25 2.78
CA LEU A 114 -1.89 12.66 1.53
C LEU A 114 -2.85 12.55 0.35
N ILE A 115 -3.60 11.45 0.26
CA ILE A 115 -4.62 11.23 -0.78
C ILE A 115 -5.72 12.29 -0.68
N SER A 116 -6.27 12.49 0.52
CA SER A 116 -7.29 13.53 0.74
C SER A 116 -6.77 14.93 0.42
N GLY A 117 -5.51 15.23 0.76
CA GLY A 117 -4.83 16.47 0.39
C GLY A 117 -4.70 16.65 -1.13
N ALA A 118 -4.31 15.60 -1.84
CA ALA A 118 -4.23 15.60 -3.30
C ALA A 118 -5.60 15.82 -3.95
N MET A 119 -6.64 15.17 -3.44
CA MET A 119 -8.02 15.36 -3.90
C MET A 119 -8.51 16.80 -3.70
N ARG A 120 -8.24 17.41 -2.54
CA ARG A 120 -8.57 18.82 -2.31
C ARG A 120 -7.84 19.77 -3.25
N LYS A 121 -6.54 19.51 -3.45
CA LYS A 121 -5.68 20.38 -4.28
C LYS A 121 -6.06 20.31 -5.75
N HIS A 122 -6.29 19.11 -6.26
CA HIS A 122 -6.47 18.89 -7.71
C HIS A 122 -7.92 18.70 -8.13
N GLN A 123 -8.81 18.36 -7.20
CA GLN A 123 -10.24 18.13 -7.47
C GLN A 123 -10.45 17.17 -8.67
N LEU A 124 -11.32 17.51 -9.63
CA LEU A 124 -11.56 16.71 -10.82
C LEU A 124 -10.31 16.52 -11.70
N LYS A 125 -9.37 17.48 -11.65
CA LYS A 125 -8.11 17.39 -12.39
C LYS A 125 -7.12 16.38 -11.80
N LEU A 126 -7.45 15.71 -10.69
CA LEU A 126 -6.63 14.64 -10.15
C LEU A 126 -6.55 13.46 -11.12
N ALA A 127 -7.62 13.19 -11.87
CA ALA A 127 -7.65 12.13 -12.89
C ALA A 127 -6.60 12.33 -13.99
N ASP A 128 -6.26 13.59 -14.31
CA ASP A 128 -5.26 13.95 -15.31
C ASP A 128 -3.81 13.88 -14.75
N ARG A 129 -3.66 13.68 -13.44
CA ARG A 129 -2.37 13.63 -12.74
C ARG A 129 -1.92 12.17 -12.52
N GLN A 130 -1.83 11.40 -13.60
CA GLN A 130 -1.57 9.96 -13.52
C GLN A 130 -0.26 9.61 -12.79
N CYS A 131 0.85 10.32 -13.07
CA CYS A 131 2.13 10.08 -12.37
C CYS A 131 2.00 10.27 -10.85
N ARG A 132 1.25 11.28 -10.40
CA ARG A 132 1.01 11.49 -8.97
C ARG A 132 0.13 10.41 -8.36
N MET A 133 -0.86 9.95 -9.10
CA MET A 133 -1.72 8.85 -8.69
C MET A 133 -0.94 7.54 -8.64
N SER A 134 -0.06 7.28 -9.62
CA SER A 134 0.81 6.09 -9.64
C SER A 134 1.74 6.07 -8.43
N GLU A 135 2.40 7.19 -8.11
CA GLU A 135 3.27 7.28 -6.93
C GLU A 135 2.50 6.98 -5.62
N LEU A 136 1.32 7.56 -5.45
CA LEU A 136 0.49 7.30 -4.28
C LEU A 136 -0.03 5.85 -4.24
N SER A 137 -0.38 5.31 -5.40
CA SER A 137 -0.80 3.92 -5.57
C SER A 137 0.31 2.96 -5.16
N PHE A 138 1.51 3.14 -5.71
CA PHE A 138 2.69 2.34 -5.37
C PHE A 138 2.97 2.32 -3.86
N ARG A 139 2.92 3.49 -3.21
CA ARG A 139 3.08 3.58 -1.76
C ARG A 139 2.06 2.74 -1.01
N VAL A 140 0.78 2.86 -1.36
CA VAL A 140 -0.29 2.10 -0.69
C VAL A 140 -0.10 0.60 -0.91
N GLN A 141 0.17 0.17 -2.13
CA GLN A 141 0.42 -1.23 -2.45
C GLN A 141 1.59 -1.80 -1.67
N SER A 142 2.73 -1.12 -1.68
CA SER A 142 3.94 -1.54 -0.96
C SER A 142 3.67 -1.73 0.54
N MET A 143 2.88 -0.86 1.15
CA MET A 143 2.53 -0.99 2.56
C MET A 143 1.56 -2.14 2.84
N VAL A 144 0.62 -2.38 1.91
CA VAL A 144 -0.28 -3.55 2.01
C VAL A 144 0.54 -4.83 1.88
N VAL A 145 1.45 -4.91 0.90
CA VAL A 145 2.36 -6.06 0.74
C VAL A 145 3.17 -6.29 2.02
N MET A 146 3.80 -5.24 2.56
CA MET A 146 4.58 -5.34 3.80
C MET A 146 3.74 -5.86 4.97
N LEU A 147 2.52 -5.34 5.14
CA LEU A 147 1.62 -5.77 6.20
C LEU A 147 1.21 -7.23 6.03
N CYS A 148 0.80 -7.63 4.83
CA CYS A 148 0.41 -9.00 4.52
C CYS A 148 1.60 -9.97 4.70
N THR A 149 2.79 -9.61 4.22
CA THR A 149 4.01 -10.40 4.38
C THR A 149 4.36 -10.61 5.86
N SER A 150 4.31 -9.54 6.66
CA SER A 150 4.58 -9.62 8.10
C SER A 150 3.57 -10.52 8.82
N LEU A 151 2.28 -10.38 8.50
CA LEU A 151 1.21 -11.19 9.10
C LEU A 151 1.27 -12.66 8.66
N TYR A 152 1.63 -12.91 7.41
CA TYR A 152 1.82 -14.27 6.89
C TYR A 152 3.00 -14.95 7.58
N ALA A 153 4.17 -14.30 7.58
CA ALA A 153 5.38 -14.84 8.17
C ALA A 153 5.25 -15.09 9.69
N ALA A 154 4.48 -14.25 10.39
CA ALA A 154 4.19 -14.45 11.80
C ALA A 154 3.46 -15.78 12.13
N ARG A 155 2.83 -16.40 11.14
CA ARG A 155 2.12 -17.70 11.29
C ARG A 155 2.99 -18.88 10.89
N GLN A 156 4.16 -18.62 10.30
CA GLN A 156 5.07 -19.68 9.85
C GLN A 156 5.94 -20.15 10.98
N LYS A 157 6.27 -21.44 10.96
CA LYS A 157 7.20 -22.06 11.91
C LYS A 157 8.64 -22.09 11.38
N ASP A 158 8.79 -21.96 10.08
CA ASP A 158 10.07 -21.97 9.39
C ASP A 158 10.75 -20.61 9.55
N GLN A 159 11.91 -20.60 10.21
CA GLN A 159 12.68 -19.38 10.48
C GLN A 159 13.17 -18.73 9.17
N VAL A 160 13.44 -19.53 8.12
CA VAL A 160 13.89 -19.00 6.84
C VAL A 160 12.79 -18.17 6.17
N VAL A 161 11.52 -18.56 6.31
CA VAL A 161 10.38 -17.77 5.83
C VAL A 161 10.26 -16.45 6.61
N VAL A 162 10.51 -16.47 7.92
CA VAL A 162 10.52 -15.26 8.75
C VAL A 162 11.64 -14.32 8.33
N ASP A 163 12.84 -14.85 8.13
CA ASP A 163 14.02 -14.09 7.72
C ASP A 163 13.83 -13.49 6.29
N ALA A 164 13.26 -14.27 5.38
CA ALA A 164 12.93 -13.80 4.04
C ALA A 164 11.90 -12.66 4.06
N ALA A 165 10.88 -12.77 4.90
CA ALA A 165 9.90 -11.72 5.09
C ALA A 165 10.51 -10.45 5.70
N ASP A 166 11.41 -10.59 6.67
CA ASP A 166 12.13 -9.46 7.27
C ASP A 166 12.97 -8.72 6.21
N VAL A 167 13.75 -9.45 5.40
CA VAL A 167 14.57 -8.88 4.32
C VAL A 167 13.69 -8.16 3.29
N LEU A 168 12.59 -8.78 2.84
CA LEU A 168 11.66 -8.17 1.88
C LEU A 168 11.06 -6.87 2.46
N CYS A 169 10.63 -6.89 3.70
CA CYS A 169 10.06 -5.71 4.36
C CYS A 169 11.11 -4.60 4.57
N GLN A 170 12.37 -4.95 4.88
CA GLN A 170 13.48 -4.00 4.90
C GLN A 170 13.68 -3.35 3.52
N GLN A 171 13.70 -4.13 2.44
CA GLN A 171 13.84 -3.62 1.08
C GLN A 171 12.71 -2.64 0.74
N ILE A 172 11.46 -3.01 0.97
CA ILE A 172 10.29 -2.13 0.74
C ILE A 172 10.44 -0.83 1.55
N THR A 173 10.91 -0.91 2.79
CA THR A 173 11.13 0.28 3.63
C THR A 173 12.18 1.20 3.03
N LEU A 174 13.27 0.66 2.50
CA LEU A 174 14.34 1.43 1.86
C LEU A 174 13.82 2.14 0.60
N GLU A 175 13.06 1.42 -0.25
CA GLU A 175 12.45 1.98 -1.46
C GLU A 175 11.46 3.12 -1.13
N LEU A 176 10.60 2.92 -0.14
CA LEU A 176 9.61 3.93 0.27
C LEU A 176 10.24 5.16 0.93
N THR A 177 11.36 4.99 1.64
CA THR A 177 12.01 6.08 2.38
C THR A 177 13.15 6.74 1.62
N GLY A 178 13.67 6.10 0.57
CA GLY A 178 14.85 6.55 -0.16
C GLY A 178 16.14 6.52 0.68
N ARG A 179 16.15 5.80 1.80
CA ARG A 179 17.32 5.67 2.67
C ARG A 179 18.35 4.72 2.06
N ARG A 180 19.63 4.95 2.37
CA ARG A 180 20.67 4.00 2.02
C ARG A 180 20.53 2.74 2.88
N PRO A 181 20.73 1.53 2.31
CA PRO A 181 20.75 0.30 3.07
C PRO A 181 21.86 0.34 4.14
N PRO A 182 21.53 -0.02 5.39
CA PRO A 182 22.55 -0.18 6.45
C PRO A 182 23.30 -1.51 6.28
N ASP A 183 24.48 -1.63 6.86
CA ASP A 183 25.29 -2.86 6.81
C ASP A 183 24.55 -4.11 7.31
N ARG A 184 23.62 -3.93 8.24
CA ARG A 184 22.75 -5.02 8.69
C ARG A 184 21.94 -5.62 7.55
N PHE A 185 21.37 -4.81 6.68
CA PHE A 185 20.59 -5.28 5.56
C PHE A 185 21.39 -6.18 4.62
N TYR A 186 22.63 -5.79 4.31
CA TYR A 186 23.51 -6.61 3.48
C TYR A 186 23.88 -7.93 4.15
N ARG A 187 24.17 -7.93 5.48
CA ARG A 187 24.41 -9.17 6.21
C ARG A 187 23.21 -10.10 6.21
N ASP A 188 22.00 -9.55 6.39
CA ASP A 188 20.77 -10.33 6.44
C ASP A 188 20.47 -10.96 5.06
N ILE A 189 20.67 -10.21 3.96
CA ILE A 189 20.54 -10.75 2.59
C ILE A 189 21.57 -11.85 2.33
N THR A 190 22.83 -11.62 2.69
CA THR A 190 23.90 -12.61 2.46
C THR A 190 23.59 -13.90 3.21
N ARG A 191 23.27 -13.82 4.50
CA ARG A 191 22.91 -14.98 5.32
C ARG A 191 21.69 -15.74 4.76
N LEU A 192 20.66 -15.01 4.36
CA LEU A 192 19.48 -15.59 3.76
C LEU A 192 19.83 -16.31 2.44
N GLY A 193 20.63 -15.66 1.58
CA GLY A 193 21.07 -16.21 0.30
C GLY A 193 21.88 -17.51 0.48
N GLU A 194 22.81 -17.55 1.42
CA GLU A 194 23.57 -18.74 1.79
C GLU A 194 22.62 -19.86 2.25
N THR A 195 21.70 -19.56 3.18
CA THR A 195 20.72 -20.54 3.67
C THR A 195 19.86 -21.12 2.55
N VAL A 196 19.41 -20.29 1.60
CA VAL A 196 18.60 -20.75 0.46
C VAL A 196 19.45 -21.59 -0.49
N ALA A 197 20.69 -21.19 -0.77
CA ALA A 197 21.61 -21.91 -1.65
C ALA A 197 21.97 -23.31 -1.09
N ASP A 198 22.09 -23.42 0.24
CA ASP A 198 22.34 -24.68 0.93
C ASP A 198 21.09 -25.56 1.08
N GLY A 199 19.98 -25.22 0.44
CA GLY A 199 18.73 -25.96 0.48
C GLY A 199 17.92 -25.80 1.77
N GLY A 200 18.25 -24.83 2.59
CA GLY A 200 17.56 -24.57 3.87
C GLY A 200 16.15 -23.99 3.72
N PHE A 201 15.73 -23.61 2.52
CA PHE A 201 14.38 -23.11 2.29
C PHE A 201 13.44 -24.28 1.92
N THR A 202 12.89 -24.93 2.94
CA THR A 202 12.09 -26.15 2.80
C THR A 202 10.82 -25.98 1.98
N SER A 203 10.30 -24.76 1.86
CA SER A 203 9.16 -24.44 0.98
C SER A 203 9.46 -24.67 -0.51
N LEU A 204 10.74 -24.75 -0.89
CA LEU A 204 11.19 -25.11 -2.22
C LEU A 204 11.58 -26.60 -2.33
N ALA A 205 11.50 -27.36 -1.24
CA ALA A 205 11.82 -28.80 -1.27
C ALA A 205 10.84 -29.55 -2.16
N GLY A 206 11.36 -30.51 -2.95
CA GLY A 206 10.57 -31.27 -3.89
C GLY A 206 10.34 -30.58 -5.24
N ILE A 207 10.87 -29.37 -5.43
CA ILE A 207 10.95 -28.75 -6.74
C ILE A 207 12.20 -29.27 -7.41
N GLU A 208 12.04 -30.36 -8.18
CA GLU A 208 13.12 -30.88 -9.00
C GLU A 208 13.28 -30.03 -10.25
N ALA A 209 14.52 -29.71 -10.63
CA ALA A 209 14.79 -29.16 -11.93
C ALA A 209 14.60 -30.24 -12.96
N ASP A 210 13.55 -30.17 -13.79
CA ASP A 210 13.46 -31.05 -14.96
C ASP A 210 14.64 -30.81 -15.90
N GLU A 211 14.98 -31.83 -16.68
CA GLU A 211 15.95 -31.66 -17.74
C GLU A 211 15.54 -30.54 -18.67
N ILE A 212 16.49 -29.69 -19.03
CA ILE A 212 16.25 -28.62 -19.99
C ILE A 212 15.76 -29.24 -21.29
N LEU A 213 14.49 -29.00 -21.64
CA LEU A 213 13.84 -29.59 -22.82
C LEU A 213 14.46 -29.19 -24.17
N MET A 214 15.34 -28.20 -24.18
CA MET A 214 16.04 -27.78 -25.39
C MET A 214 17.51 -28.21 -25.35
N ASN A 215 17.83 -29.25 -26.10
CA ASN A 215 19.21 -29.51 -26.49
C ASN A 215 19.59 -28.49 -27.55
N TYR A 216 20.51 -27.60 -27.22
CA TYR A 216 21.12 -26.68 -28.18
C TYR A 216 22.21 -27.42 -28.96
#